data_e80af8057c998da54759b30cd25eea52
#
_entry.id   e80af8057c998da54759b30cd25eea52
#
_cell.length_a   1.000
_cell.length_b   1.000
_cell.length_c   1.000
_cell.angle_alpha   90.00
_cell.angle_beta   90.00
_cell.angle_gamma   90.00
#
_symmetry.space_group_name_H-M   'P 1'
#
loop_
_entity.id
_entity.type
_entity.pdbx_description
1 polymer ?
#
loop_
_entity_poly.entity_id
_entity_poly.type
_entity_poly.pdbx_seq_one_letter_code
_entity_poly.pdbx_strand_id
1 'polypeptide(L)'
;MKWNWFQTYDRPPDRTLEDRIIQSWDTASKAEEVNDHSVCTTWLVRGSSAWLLEVFRAQLEFPELRRAIEARAHAHSASLILIEEAGSGVQLIQDLRRSGGLNIRGIIPKGDKQTRLLGVTPLIESGKVAIPKNAPWLATFQHEVILFPKGKHDDQVDSLSQFLIWLGEPVATAMSGTVI
;
A
#
# COMPACT_ATOMS: atom_id res chain seq x y z
N MET A 1 17.10 -4.28 -3.79
CA MET A 1 16.16 -5.39 -3.52
C MET A 1 16.22 -6.38 -4.67
N LYS A 2 16.05 -7.70 -4.41
CA LYS A 2 16.05 -8.73 -5.46
C LYS A 2 14.62 -9.21 -5.72
N TRP A 3 14.22 -9.26 -6.98
CA TRP A 3 12.87 -9.67 -7.37
C TRP A 3 12.53 -11.12 -6.96
N ASN A 4 13.50 -12.01 -7.01
CA ASN A 4 13.33 -13.42 -6.64
C ASN A 4 13.13 -13.69 -5.14
N TRP A 5 13.12 -12.66 -4.29
CA TRP A 5 12.75 -12.78 -2.88
C TRP A 5 11.23 -12.84 -2.68
N PHE A 6 10.45 -12.30 -3.63
CA PHE A 6 9.01 -12.43 -3.58
C PHE A 6 8.60 -13.89 -3.83
N GLN A 7 7.69 -14.39 -3.02
CA GLN A 7 6.95 -15.62 -3.35
C GLN A 7 6.00 -15.31 -4.51
N THR A 8 5.65 -16.34 -5.28
CA THR A 8 4.71 -16.17 -6.39
C THR A 8 3.49 -17.08 -6.23
N TYR A 9 2.33 -16.64 -6.73
CA TYR A 9 1.12 -17.42 -6.72
C TYR A 9 0.38 -17.34 -8.06
N ASP A 10 -0.39 -18.39 -8.39
CA ASP A 10 -1.27 -18.42 -9.56
C ASP A 10 -2.65 -17.84 -9.21
N ARG A 11 -3.15 -18.14 -8.01
CA ARG A 11 -4.37 -17.59 -7.44
C ARG A 11 -4.13 -17.19 -6.00
N PRO A 12 -4.71 -16.08 -5.54
CA PRO A 12 -4.62 -15.73 -4.13
C PRO A 12 -5.34 -16.81 -3.30
N PRO A 13 -4.98 -16.99 -2.02
CA PRO A 13 -5.68 -17.92 -1.16
C PRO A 13 -7.16 -17.54 -1.00
N ASP A 14 -8.02 -18.55 -0.83
CA ASP A 14 -9.42 -18.33 -0.52
C ASP A 14 -9.56 -17.48 0.76
N ARG A 15 -10.45 -16.52 0.73
CA ARG A 15 -10.67 -15.62 1.86
C ARG A 15 -11.26 -16.34 3.07
N THR A 16 -10.74 -16.01 4.24
CA THR A 16 -11.27 -16.42 5.54
C THR A 16 -11.72 -15.21 6.35
N LEU A 17 -12.39 -15.43 7.48
CA LEU A 17 -12.84 -14.36 8.37
C LEU A 17 -11.69 -13.60 9.05
N GLU A 18 -10.50 -14.20 9.10
CA GLU A 18 -9.30 -13.60 9.69
C GLU A 18 -8.56 -12.69 8.70
N ASP A 19 -8.91 -12.75 7.42
CA ASP A 19 -8.23 -11.99 6.38
C ASP A 19 -8.63 -10.52 6.40
N ARG A 20 -7.62 -9.68 6.18
CA ARG A 20 -7.80 -8.24 6.05
C ARG A 20 -7.41 -7.81 4.65
N ILE A 21 -8.19 -6.92 4.07
CA ILE A 21 -7.78 -6.22 2.84
C ILE A 21 -7.26 -4.84 3.21
N ILE A 22 -6.01 -4.62 2.85
CA ILE A 22 -5.31 -3.37 3.14
C ILE A 22 -4.99 -2.70 1.82
N GLN A 23 -5.31 -1.43 1.71
CA GLN A 23 -4.88 -0.59 0.59
C GLN A 23 -3.82 0.39 1.07
N SER A 24 -2.76 0.55 0.28
CA SER A 24 -1.70 1.51 0.54
C SER A 24 -1.64 2.49 -0.62
N TRP A 25 -1.90 3.75 -0.34
CA TRP A 25 -1.93 4.83 -1.32
C TRP A 25 -0.71 5.73 -1.16
N ASP A 26 0.03 5.85 -2.26
CA ASP A 26 0.94 6.97 -2.50
C ASP A 26 0.22 7.95 -3.39
N THR A 27 0.05 9.18 -2.93
CA THR A 27 -0.72 10.21 -3.64
C THR A 27 0.23 11.26 -4.19
N ALA A 28 0.11 11.55 -5.48
CA ALA A 28 0.89 12.60 -6.14
C ALA A 28 0.86 13.90 -5.31
N SER A 29 2.04 14.39 -4.91
CA SER A 29 2.14 15.41 -3.86
C SER A 29 1.92 16.85 -4.33
N LYS A 30 1.87 17.11 -5.65
CA LYS A 30 1.74 18.46 -6.19
C LYS A 30 0.88 18.52 -7.44
N ALA A 31 -0.04 19.48 -7.44
CA ALA A 31 -0.74 19.97 -8.64
C ALA A 31 0.19 20.59 -9.71
N GLU A 32 1.49 20.70 -9.45
CA GLU A 32 2.47 21.38 -10.31
C GLU A 32 3.30 20.42 -11.17
N GLU A 33 3.38 19.13 -10.83
CA GLU A 33 4.02 18.13 -11.68
C GLU A 33 2.95 17.38 -12.47
N VAL A 34 2.68 17.84 -13.67
CA VAL A 34 1.66 17.33 -14.62
C VAL A 34 1.80 15.82 -14.94
N ASN A 35 2.80 15.15 -14.38
CA ASN A 35 3.16 13.76 -14.67
C ASN A 35 3.17 12.81 -13.46
N ASP A 36 2.84 13.26 -12.26
CA ASP A 36 2.89 12.39 -11.09
C ASP A 36 1.66 11.48 -11.03
N HIS A 37 1.92 10.21 -10.73
CA HIS A 37 0.88 9.21 -10.61
C HIS A 37 0.50 9.00 -9.15
N SER A 38 -0.80 8.90 -8.91
CA SER A 38 -1.27 8.28 -7.67
C SER A 38 -1.30 6.76 -7.84
N VAL A 39 -0.76 6.06 -6.86
CA VAL A 39 -0.64 4.60 -6.86
C VAL A 39 -1.34 4.01 -5.65
N CYS A 40 -2.03 2.90 -5.87
CA CYS A 40 -2.57 2.06 -4.80
C CYS A 40 -2.10 0.62 -4.97
N THR A 41 -1.50 0.05 -3.94
CA THR A 41 -1.31 -1.39 -3.83
C THR A 41 -2.38 -1.97 -2.90
N THR A 42 -3.10 -3.00 -3.37
CA THR A 42 -4.15 -3.70 -2.62
C THR A 42 -3.67 -5.08 -2.20
N TRP A 43 -3.75 -5.37 -0.92
CA TRP A 43 -3.16 -6.54 -0.29
C TRP A 43 -4.18 -7.36 0.48
N LEU A 44 -4.12 -8.69 0.33
CA LEU A 44 -4.73 -9.62 1.28
C LEU A 44 -3.68 -9.91 2.36
N VAL A 45 -4.06 -9.78 3.62
CA VAL A 45 -3.19 -10.00 4.78
C VAL A 45 -3.78 -11.07 5.68
N ARG A 46 -2.98 -12.10 6.00
CA ARG A 46 -3.29 -13.15 6.96
C ARG A 46 -2.13 -13.33 7.92
N GLY A 47 -2.32 -12.95 9.17
CA GLY A 47 -1.25 -12.92 10.15
C GLY A 47 -0.11 -12.00 9.70
N SER A 48 1.10 -12.56 9.50
CA SER A 48 2.27 -11.83 9.01
C SER A 48 2.55 -12.04 7.51
N SER A 49 1.67 -12.72 6.78
CA SER A 49 1.81 -12.97 5.35
C SER A 49 0.89 -12.07 4.54
N ALA A 50 1.35 -11.67 3.36
CA ALA A 50 0.62 -10.76 2.49
C ALA A 50 0.71 -11.17 1.02
N TRP A 51 -0.40 -11.01 0.30
CA TRP A 51 -0.53 -11.28 -1.14
C TRP A 51 -0.96 -10.00 -1.85
N LEU A 52 -0.16 -9.55 -2.82
CA LEU A 52 -0.49 -8.37 -3.64
C LEU A 52 -1.56 -8.72 -4.65
N LEU A 53 -2.75 -8.21 -4.47
CA LEU A 53 -3.92 -8.52 -5.31
C LEU A 53 -4.02 -7.62 -6.54
N GLU A 54 -3.74 -6.34 -6.36
CA GLU A 54 -3.86 -5.33 -7.41
C GLU A 54 -2.86 -4.19 -7.20
N VAL A 55 -2.37 -3.66 -8.33
CA VAL A 55 -1.70 -2.35 -8.38
C VAL A 55 -2.49 -1.45 -9.31
N PHE A 56 -3.01 -0.38 -8.77
CA PHE A 56 -3.64 0.69 -9.51
C PHE A 56 -2.66 1.86 -9.64
N ARG A 57 -2.59 2.45 -10.83
CA ARG A 57 -1.76 3.61 -11.12
C ARG A 57 -2.48 4.51 -12.10
N ALA A 58 -2.67 5.77 -11.74
CA ALA A 58 -3.31 6.76 -12.61
C ALA A 58 -2.86 8.18 -12.26
N GLN A 59 -2.92 9.07 -13.24
CA GLN A 59 -2.83 10.50 -13.03
C GLN A 59 -4.23 11.00 -12.72
N LEU A 60 -4.43 11.52 -11.53
CA LEU A 60 -5.74 11.94 -11.04
C LEU A 60 -5.64 13.29 -10.36
N GLU A 61 -6.58 14.16 -10.64
CA GLU A 61 -6.79 15.34 -9.85
C GLU A 61 -7.47 15.01 -8.51
N PHE A 62 -7.41 15.91 -7.55
CA PHE A 62 -7.89 15.68 -6.18
C PHE A 62 -9.32 15.11 -6.10
N PRO A 63 -10.35 15.65 -6.82
CA PRO A 63 -11.69 15.08 -6.76
C PRO A 63 -11.80 13.68 -7.35
N GLU A 64 -10.99 13.38 -8.36
CA GLU A 64 -10.94 12.06 -9.01
C GLU A 64 -10.22 11.05 -8.13
N LEU A 65 -9.10 11.47 -7.52
CA LEU A 65 -8.35 10.66 -6.57
C LEU A 65 -9.23 10.22 -5.40
N ARG A 66 -9.98 11.15 -4.81
CA ARG A 66 -10.93 10.84 -3.74
C ARG A 66 -11.94 9.77 -4.18
N ARG A 67 -12.59 9.96 -5.34
CA ARG A 67 -13.54 8.98 -5.89
C ARG A 67 -12.90 7.61 -6.17
N ALA A 68 -11.66 7.62 -6.67
CA ALA A 68 -10.91 6.38 -6.93
C ALA A 68 -10.62 5.60 -5.65
N ILE A 69 -10.25 6.28 -4.55
CA ILE A 69 -10.04 5.66 -3.25
C ILE A 69 -11.33 5.01 -2.74
N GLU A 70 -12.44 5.77 -2.74
CA GLU A 70 -13.75 5.28 -2.30
C GLU A 70 -14.19 4.07 -3.13
N ALA A 71 -14.14 4.16 -4.46
CA ALA A 71 -14.54 3.08 -5.36
C ALA A 71 -13.71 1.80 -5.17
N ARG A 72 -12.38 1.92 -5.03
CA ARG A 72 -11.51 0.76 -4.84
C ARG A 72 -11.64 0.16 -3.46
N ALA A 73 -11.82 0.98 -2.43
CA ALA A 73 -12.08 0.49 -1.09
C ALA A 73 -13.34 -0.38 -1.04
N HIS A 74 -14.41 0.07 -1.69
CA HIS A 74 -15.66 -0.71 -1.79
C HIS A 74 -15.50 -1.95 -2.65
N ALA A 75 -14.86 -1.85 -3.83
CA ALA A 75 -14.68 -2.98 -4.75
C ALA A 75 -13.93 -4.16 -4.10
N HIS A 76 -12.94 -3.86 -3.27
CA HIS A 76 -12.14 -4.88 -2.57
C HIS A 76 -12.62 -5.17 -1.15
N SER A 77 -13.61 -4.45 -0.63
CA SER A 77 -14.02 -4.48 0.78
C SER A 77 -12.82 -4.23 1.71
N ALA A 78 -12.10 -3.14 1.44
CA ALA A 78 -10.89 -2.80 2.20
C ALA A 78 -11.23 -2.53 3.67
N SER A 79 -10.52 -3.22 4.56
CA SER A 79 -10.68 -3.07 6.01
C SER A 79 -9.85 -1.92 6.59
N LEU A 80 -8.81 -1.50 5.86
CA LEU A 80 -7.95 -0.37 6.23
C LEU A 80 -7.33 0.23 4.98
N ILE A 81 -7.25 1.55 4.95
CA ILE A 81 -6.63 2.33 3.89
C ILE A 81 -5.50 3.15 4.50
N LEU A 82 -4.29 2.91 4.04
CA LEU A 82 -3.09 3.65 4.39
C LEU A 82 -2.89 4.75 3.35
N ILE A 83 -2.68 5.98 3.80
CA ILE A 83 -2.40 7.13 2.92
C ILE A 83 -1.20 7.87 3.50
N GLU A 84 -0.21 8.21 2.67
CA GLU A 84 0.93 9.01 3.11
C GLU A 84 0.45 10.38 3.58
N GLU A 85 0.76 10.74 4.84
CA GLU A 85 0.36 12.01 5.46
C GLU A 85 1.38 13.10 5.12
N ALA A 86 1.53 13.38 3.82
CA ALA A 86 2.39 14.41 3.27
C ALA A 86 1.71 15.11 2.08
N GLY A 87 2.04 16.34 1.82
CA GLY A 87 1.50 17.10 0.69
C GLY A 87 -0.02 17.09 0.61
N SER A 88 -0.56 16.67 -0.53
CA SER A 88 -2.02 16.56 -0.77
C SER A 88 -2.70 15.48 0.07
N GLY A 89 -1.95 14.48 0.54
CA GLY A 89 -2.47 13.40 1.38
C GLY A 89 -3.09 13.87 2.69
N VAL A 90 -2.57 14.96 3.29
CA VAL A 90 -3.11 15.52 4.54
C VAL A 90 -4.57 15.96 4.36
N GLN A 91 -4.84 16.75 3.33
CA GLN A 91 -6.20 17.22 3.03
C GLN A 91 -7.12 16.06 2.64
N LEU A 92 -6.62 15.13 1.84
CA LEU A 92 -7.34 13.95 1.39
C LEU A 92 -7.80 13.07 2.56
N ILE A 93 -6.90 12.81 3.53
CA ILE A 93 -7.21 12.08 4.77
C ILE A 93 -8.34 12.77 5.55
N GLN A 94 -8.26 14.09 5.69
CA GLN A 94 -9.28 14.87 6.40
C GLN A 94 -10.65 14.77 5.72
N ASP A 95 -10.68 14.91 4.40
CA ASP A 95 -11.92 14.85 3.62
C ASP A 95 -12.55 13.45 3.63
N LEU A 96 -11.76 12.40 3.47
CA LEU A 96 -12.24 11.02 3.54
C LEU A 96 -12.75 10.65 4.93
N ARG A 97 -12.07 11.09 6.00
CA ARG A 97 -12.55 10.87 7.38
C ARG A 97 -13.84 11.62 7.67
N ARG A 98 -14.01 12.83 7.13
CA ARG A 98 -15.23 13.62 7.28
C ARG A 98 -16.42 12.99 6.56
N SER A 99 -16.20 12.38 5.41
CA SER A 99 -17.26 11.65 4.68
C SER A 99 -17.74 10.42 5.42
N GLY A 100 -16.90 9.81 6.26
CA GLY A 100 -17.19 8.58 6.99
C GLY A 100 -17.19 7.33 6.10
N GLY A 101 -17.44 6.17 6.71
CA GLY A 101 -17.59 4.89 6.01
C GLY A 101 -16.29 4.17 5.65
N LEU A 102 -15.13 4.83 5.71
CA LEU A 102 -13.83 4.22 5.43
C LEU A 102 -12.90 4.31 6.65
N ASN A 103 -12.15 3.25 6.88
CA ASN A 103 -11.12 3.22 7.92
C ASN A 103 -9.80 3.74 7.35
N ILE A 104 -9.47 5.00 7.63
CA ILE A 104 -8.31 5.69 7.07
C ILE A 104 -7.23 5.88 8.13
N ARG A 105 -6.02 5.40 7.85
CA ARG A 105 -4.81 5.67 8.64
C ARG A 105 -3.82 6.50 7.82
N GLY A 106 -3.49 7.69 8.33
CA GLY A 106 -2.38 8.49 7.83
C GLY A 106 -1.05 7.86 8.25
N ILE A 107 -0.10 7.82 7.33
CA ILE A 107 1.26 7.32 7.56
C ILE A 107 2.23 8.48 7.35
N ILE A 108 2.92 8.88 8.39
CA ILE A 108 3.98 9.88 8.30
C ILE A 108 5.27 9.18 7.87
N PRO A 109 5.82 9.49 6.67
CA PRO A 109 7.03 8.86 6.21
C PRO A 109 8.23 9.25 7.09
N LYS A 110 9.01 8.26 7.50
CA LYS A 110 10.22 8.48 8.32
C LYS A 110 11.45 8.09 7.52
N GLY A 111 12.42 9.02 7.43
CA GLY A 111 13.64 8.81 6.67
C GLY A 111 13.45 8.92 5.16
N ASP A 112 14.52 8.66 4.41
CA ASP A 112 14.48 8.66 2.95
C ASP A 112 13.90 7.36 2.38
N LYS A 113 13.47 7.41 1.12
CA LYS A 113 12.82 6.30 0.41
C LYS A 113 13.70 5.03 0.37
N GLN A 114 15.00 5.16 0.18
CA GLN A 114 15.92 4.02 0.12
C GLN A 114 16.01 3.32 1.46
N THR A 115 16.18 4.08 2.54
CA THR A 115 16.20 3.56 3.91
C THR A 115 14.89 2.85 4.24
N ARG A 116 13.74 3.43 3.86
CA ARG A 116 12.42 2.80 4.06
C ARG A 116 12.34 1.44 3.38
N LEU A 117 12.69 1.38 2.09
CA LEU A 117 12.65 0.13 1.33
C LEU A 117 13.63 -0.92 1.88
N LEU A 118 14.88 -0.51 2.20
CA LEU A 118 15.87 -1.42 2.77
C LEU A 118 15.40 -2.01 4.10
N GLY A 119 14.76 -1.21 4.94
CA GLY A 119 14.24 -1.66 6.25
C GLY A 119 13.17 -2.75 6.15
N VAL A 120 12.43 -2.84 5.04
CA VAL A 120 11.37 -3.84 4.85
C VAL A 120 11.78 -5.03 3.98
N THR A 121 12.95 -5.01 3.36
CA THR A 121 13.44 -6.14 2.55
C THR A 121 13.49 -7.47 3.29
N PRO A 122 13.80 -7.54 4.61
CA PRO A 122 13.76 -8.81 5.34
C PRO A 122 12.36 -9.48 5.37
N LEU A 123 11.28 -8.70 5.30
CA LEU A 123 9.92 -9.26 5.21
C LEU A 123 9.71 -9.96 3.88
N ILE A 124 10.24 -9.41 2.78
CA ILE A 124 10.15 -10.01 1.45
C ILE A 124 11.05 -11.25 1.39
N GLU A 125 12.30 -11.13 1.84
CA GLU A 125 13.29 -12.22 1.83
C GLU A 125 12.84 -13.42 2.68
N SER A 126 12.11 -13.19 3.77
CA SER A 126 11.56 -14.26 4.61
C SER A 126 10.39 -15.03 3.96
N GLY A 127 10.00 -14.70 2.74
CA GLY A 127 8.92 -15.36 2.01
C GLY A 127 7.50 -15.00 2.49
N LYS A 128 7.35 -13.94 3.27
CA LYS A 128 6.05 -13.50 3.78
C LYS A 128 5.23 -12.69 2.78
N VAL A 129 5.85 -12.26 1.69
CA VAL A 129 5.23 -11.40 0.67
C VAL A 129 5.15 -12.14 -0.65
N ALA A 130 3.93 -12.30 -1.16
CA ALA A 130 3.67 -12.98 -2.42
C ALA A 130 3.05 -12.04 -3.46
N ILE A 131 3.42 -12.25 -4.71
CA ILE A 131 2.93 -11.50 -5.87
C ILE A 131 2.34 -12.47 -6.89
N PRO A 132 1.37 -12.07 -7.73
CA PRO A 132 0.83 -12.95 -8.76
C PRO A 132 1.89 -13.26 -9.82
N LYS A 133 1.85 -14.45 -10.40
CA LYS A 133 2.69 -14.80 -11.57
C LYS A 133 2.26 -14.01 -12.82
N ASN A 134 0.98 -13.71 -12.93
CA ASN A 134 0.39 -13.01 -14.06
C ASN A 134 -0.58 -11.93 -13.58
N ALA A 135 -0.34 -10.68 -14.00
CA ALA A 135 -1.27 -9.57 -13.82
C ALA A 135 -0.95 -8.48 -14.87
N PRO A 136 -1.95 -7.72 -15.35
CA PRO A 136 -1.72 -6.68 -16.37
C PRO A 136 -0.71 -5.61 -15.94
N TRP A 137 -0.63 -5.31 -14.66
CA TRP A 137 0.23 -4.28 -14.06
C TRP A 137 1.61 -4.82 -13.64
N LEU A 138 1.81 -6.14 -13.62
CA LEU A 138 2.98 -6.77 -13.00
C LEU A 138 4.31 -6.35 -13.63
N ALA A 139 4.37 -6.27 -14.96
CA ALA A 139 5.61 -5.90 -15.66
C ALA A 139 6.06 -4.48 -15.31
N THR A 140 5.13 -3.53 -15.21
CA THR A 140 5.42 -2.14 -14.84
C THR A 140 5.84 -2.04 -13.39
N PHE A 141 5.18 -2.76 -12.49
CA PHE A 141 5.52 -2.83 -11.08
C PHE A 141 6.92 -3.42 -10.87
N GLN A 142 7.20 -4.56 -11.53
CA GLN A 142 8.51 -5.21 -11.47
C GLN A 142 9.62 -4.28 -11.95
N HIS A 143 9.41 -3.61 -13.08
CA HIS A 143 10.38 -2.70 -13.67
C HIS A 143 10.77 -1.59 -12.68
N GLU A 144 9.79 -0.93 -12.08
CA GLU A 144 10.02 0.16 -11.12
C GLU A 144 10.74 -0.33 -9.86
N VAL A 145 10.28 -1.45 -9.29
CA VAL A 145 10.88 -2.06 -8.09
C VAL A 145 12.34 -2.47 -8.32
N ILE A 146 12.69 -3.01 -9.50
CA ILE A 146 14.06 -3.42 -9.81
C ILE A 146 14.97 -2.22 -10.07
N LEU A 147 14.46 -1.20 -10.74
CA LEU A 147 15.26 -0.01 -11.09
C LEU A 147 15.46 0.95 -9.92
N PHE A 148 14.63 0.87 -8.89
CA PHE A 148 14.77 1.75 -7.74
C PHE A 148 16.16 1.62 -7.07
N PRO A 149 16.86 2.71 -6.72
CA PRO A 149 16.43 4.11 -6.76
C PRO A 149 16.78 4.88 -8.06
N LYS A 150 17.24 4.21 -9.10
CA LYS A 150 17.71 4.82 -10.34
C LYS A 150 16.59 5.02 -11.39
N GLY A 151 15.40 4.55 -11.11
CA GLY A 151 14.22 4.69 -11.97
C GLY A 151 13.72 6.14 -12.04
N LYS A 152 12.96 6.45 -13.12
CA LYS A 152 12.31 7.75 -13.29
C LYS A 152 11.12 7.94 -12.32
N HIS A 153 10.46 6.85 -11.96
CA HIS A 153 9.29 6.81 -11.09
C HIS A 153 9.56 5.88 -9.91
N ASP A 154 9.00 6.21 -8.77
CA ASP A 154 9.14 5.45 -7.52
C ASP A 154 7.82 5.35 -6.73
N ASP A 155 6.70 5.82 -7.32
CA ASP A 155 5.38 5.87 -6.68
C ASP A 155 4.89 4.48 -6.23
N GLN A 156 5.15 3.43 -7.05
CA GLN A 156 4.78 2.06 -6.72
C GLN A 156 5.68 1.49 -5.61
N VAL A 157 6.94 1.92 -5.56
CA VAL A 157 7.88 1.54 -4.49
C VAL A 157 7.50 2.20 -3.18
N ASP A 158 7.05 3.45 -3.20
CA ASP A 158 6.59 4.15 -2.00
C ASP A 158 5.33 3.50 -1.43
N SER A 159 4.32 3.22 -2.27
CA SER A 159 3.14 2.48 -1.87
C SER A 159 3.47 1.09 -1.28
N LEU A 160 4.40 0.34 -1.90
CA LEU A 160 4.88 -0.95 -1.42
C LEU A 160 5.58 -0.83 -0.06
N SER A 161 6.55 0.09 0.06
CA SER A 161 7.34 0.25 1.28
C SER A 161 6.49 0.70 2.46
N GLN A 162 5.55 1.62 2.23
CA GLN A 162 4.57 2.07 3.21
C GLN A 162 3.73 0.90 3.75
N PHE A 163 3.21 0.06 2.86
CA PHE A 163 2.46 -1.13 3.25
C PHE A 163 3.31 -2.10 4.08
N LEU A 164 4.54 -2.38 3.65
CA LEU A 164 5.42 -3.34 4.34
C LEU A 164 5.90 -2.82 5.70
N ILE A 165 6.12 -1.52 5.85
CA ILE A 165 6.40 -0.90 7.15
C ILE A 165 5.23 -1.14 8.10
N TRP A 166 4.00 -0.86 7.64
CA TRP A 166 2.79 -1.11 8.42
C TRP A 166 2.62 -2.61 8.76
N LEU A 167 2.89 -3.52 7.81
CA LEU A 167 2.81 -4.97 8.04
C LEU A 167 3.80 -5.45 9.11
N GLY A 168 4.99 -4.84 9.17
CA GLY A 168 6.03 -5.14 10.15
C GLY A 168 5.82 -4.51 11.52
N GLU A 169 4.83 -3.62 11.70
CA GLU A 169 4.52 -3.06 13.01
C GLU A 169 4.02 -4.16 13.96
N PRO A 170 4.50 -4.19 15.22
CA PRO A 170 3.95 -5.12 16.20
C PRO A 170 2.45 -4.86 16.36
N VAL A 171 1.65 -5.91 16.30
CA VAL A 171 0.22 -5.82 16.60
C VAL A 171 0.11 -5.34 18.06
N ALA A 172 -0.35 -4.10 18.24
CA ALA A 172 -0.64 -3.60 19.58
C ALA A 172 -1.69 -4.54 20.20
N THR A 173 -1.25 -5.38 21.11
CA THR A 173 -2.14 -6.21 21.92
C THR A 173 -3.02 -5.23 22.68
N ALA A 174 -4.28 -5.14 22.31
CA ALA A 174 -5.27 -4.42 23.10
C ALA A 174 -5.27 -5.09 24.48
N MET A 175 -4.57 -4.49 25.45
CA MET A 175 -4.70 -4.86 26.84
C MET A 175 -6.15 -4.55 27.22
N SER A 176 -6.98 -5.58 27.26
CA SER A 176 -8.25 -5.55 27.96
C SER A 176 -7.93 -5.32 29.43
N GLY A 177 -7.89 -4.06 29.83
CA GLY A 177 -7.88 -3.68 31.22
C GLY A 177 -9.21 -4.13 31.83
N THR A 178 -9.20 -5.29 32.48
CA THR A 178 -10.23 -5.62 33.42
C THR A 178 -10.09 -4.64 34.59
N VAL A 179 -10.97 -3.65 34.61
CA VAL A 179 -11.18 -2.86 35.83
C VAL A 179 -12.05 -3.71 36.75
N ILE A 180 -11.46 -4.08 37.86
CA ILE A 180 -12.15 -4.66 39.02
C ILE A 180 -12.86 -3.54 39.78
#